data_3e359fb9f2a2447957b1ffe768adf4bf
#
_entry.id   3e359fb9f2a2447957b1ffe768adf4bf
#
_cell.length_a   1.000
_cell.length_b   1.000
_cell.length_c   1.000
_cell.angle_alpha   90.00
_cell.angle_beta   90.00
_cell.angle_gamma   90.00
#
_symmetry.space_group_name_H-M   'P 1'
#
loop_
_entity.id
_entity.type
_entity.pdbx_description
1 polymer ?
#
loop_
_entity_poly.entity_id
_entity_poly.type
_entity_poly.pdbx_seq_one_letter_code
_entity_poly.pdbx_strand_id
1 'polypeptide(L)'
;MALLDTVDPDGLDEFSVVFTDRSLNHMSKEFQQVMLDINAMLKEVYKADATALVPGGGTYAMEAVARQFARNQDALVVRNGWFSYRWSQIFETC
;
A
#
# COMPACT_ATOMS: atom_id res chain seq x y z
N MET A 1 -21.62 17.01 12.25
CA MET A 1 -21.29 18.34 11.73
C MET A 1 -20.61 18.16 10.37
N ALA A 2 -21.16 18.75 9.35
CA ALA A 2 -20.56 18.68 8.03
C ALA A 2 -19.26 19.48 7.98
N LEU A 3 -18.23 18.95 7.32
CA LEU A 3 -17.00 19.67 7.09
C LEU A 3 -17.17 20.74 6.01
N LEU A 4 -16.24 21.66 5.97
CA LEU A 4 -16.21 22.68 4.93
C LEU A 4 -15.99 22.04 3.56
N ASP A 5 -16.61 22.57 2.53
CA ASP A 5 -16.50 22.07 1.14
C ASP A 5 -15.04 22.00 0.65
N THR A 6 -14.16 22.84 1.20
CA THR A 6 -12.73 22.82 0.88
C THR A 6 -12.00 21.62 1.50
N VAL A 7 -12.54 21.04 2.57
CA VAL A 7 -11.95 19.88 3.27
C VAL A 7 -12.60 18.59 2.80
N ASP A 8 -13.90 18.63 2.54
CA ASP A 8 -14.67 17.47 2.10
C ASP A 8 -15.56 17.83 0.90
N PRO A 9 -14.96 18.09 -0.27
CA PRO A 9 -15.70 18.55 -1.45
C PRO A 9 -16.67 17.50 -1.99
N ASP A 10 -16.48 16.24 -1.67
CA ASP A 10 -17.34 15.14 -2.10
C ASP A 10 -18.52 14.88 -1.14
N GLY A 11 -18.61 15.63 -0.05
CA GLY A 11 -19.68 15.51 0.92
C GLY A 11 -19.61 14.25 1.78
N LEU A 12 -18.43 13.64 1.91
CA LEU A 12 -18.19 12.52 2.82
C LEU A 12 -17.74 13.05 4.18
N ASP A 13 -18.28 12.49 5.25
CA ASP A 13 -17.88 12.88 6.59
C ASP A 13 -16.45 12.45 6.89
N GLU A 14 -15.62 13.41 7.29
CA GLU A 14 -14.26 13.16 7.73
C GLU A 14 -14.21 13.02 9.26
N PHE A 15 -13.65 11.90 9.72
CA PHE A 15 -13.45 11.62 11.15
C PHE A 15 -11.97 11.64 11.52
N SER A 16 -11.19 12.52 10.91
CA SER A 16 -9.78 12.66 11.20
C SER A 16 -9.57 13.42 12.51
N VAL A 17 -8.58 12.98 13.30
CA VAL A 17 -8.14 13.69 14.49
C VAL A 17 -7.43 15.01 14.13
N VAL A 18 -6.92 15.09 12.90
CA VAL A 18 -6.24 16.28 12.36
C VAL A 18 -7.03 16.81 11.18
N PHE A 19 -7.81 17.84 11.43
CA PHE A 19 -8.57 18.52 10.39
C PHE A 19 -7.65 19.45 9.59
N THR A 20 -7.18 18.99 8.47
CA THR A 20 -6.39 19.79 7.54
C THR A 20 -6.97 19.62 6.14
N ASP A 21 -6.67 20.56 5.27
CA ASP A 21 -6.99 20.50 3.84
C ASP A 21 -6.29 19.35 3.10
N ARG A 22 -5.40 18.64 3.80
CA ARG A 22 -4.64 17.49 3.28
C ARG A 22 -5.22 16.16 3.74
N SER A 23 -6.16 16.17 4.68
CA SER A 23 -6.85 14.96 5.12
C SER A 23 -7.90 14.58 4.08
N LEU A 24 -7.77 13.38 3.55
CA LEU A 24 -8.71 12.85 2.56
C LEU A 24 -9.40 11.60 3.12
N ASN A 25 -10.71 11.53 2.97
CA ASN A 25 -11.44 10.29 3.21
C ASN A 25 -11.07 9.28 2.13
N HIS A 26 -10.81 8.03 2.54
CA HIS A 26 -10.45 6.96 1.61
C HIS A 26 -11.53 6.65 0.56
N MET A 27 -12.77 7.07 0.80
CA MET A 27 -13.90 6.92 -0.12
C MET A 27 -14.10 8.14 -1.02
N SER A 28 -13.40 9.25 -0.77
CA SER A 28 -13.55 10.46 -1.57
C SER A 28 -13.05 10.26 -3.01
N LYS A 29 -13.64 11.00 -3.94
CA LYS A 29 -13.20 10.96 -5.34
C LYS A 29 -11.78 11.42 -5.52
N GLU A 30 -11.36 12.41 -4.73
CA GLU A 30 -10.00 12.91 -4.76
C GLU A 30 -8.99 11.84 -4.33
N PHE A 31 -9.28 11.09 -3.27
CA PHE A 31 -8.44 9.98 -2.85
C PHE A 31 -8.43 8.85 -3.88
N GLN A 32 -9.57 8.52 -4.46
CA GLN A 32 -9.63 7.53 -5.55
C GLN A 32 -8.75 7.93 -6.72
N GLN A 33 -8.76 9.22 -7.10
CA GLN A 33 -7.90 9.71 -8.17
C GLN A 33 -6.41 9.60 -7.80
N VAL A 34 -6.05 9.93 -6.56
CA VAL A 34 -4.67 9.75 -6.05
C VAL A 34 -4.22 8.29 -6.19
N MET A 35 -5.08 7.34 -5.83
CA MET A 35 -4.76 5.92 -5.96
C MET A 35 -4.58 5.47 -7.41
N LEU A 36 -5.41 5.96 -8.31
CA LEU A 36 -5.28 5.69 -9.74
C LEU A 36 -3.98 6.27 -10.32
N ASP A 37 -3.63 7.48 -9.91
CA ASP A 37 -2.40 8.14 -10.36
C ASP A 37 -1.16 7.40 -9.85
N ILE A 38 -1.13 7.00 -8.59
CA ILE A 38 -0.04 6.20 -8.01
C ILE A 38 0.11 4.89 -8.76
N ASN A 39 -0.98 4.20 -9.00
CA ASN A 39 -0.97 2.93 -9.75
C ASN A 39 -0.39 3.12 -11.15
N ALA A 40 -0.82 4.15 -11.87
CA ALA A 40 -0.32 4.45 -13.21
C ALA A 40 1.18 4.78 -13.21
N MET A 41 1.61 5.63 -12.27
CA MET A 41 3.02 6.01 -12.15
C MET A 41 3.92 4.84 -11.79
N LEU A 42 3.51 3.97 -10.88
CA LEU A 42 4.27 2.78 -10.51
C LEU A 42 4.39 1.79 -11.67
N LYS A 43 3.32 1.61 -12.44
CA LYS A 43 3.38 0.78 -13.65
C LYS A 43 4.38 1.31 -14.67
N GLU A 44 4.41 2.62 -14.85
CA GLU A 44 5.34 3.26 -15.78
C GLU A 44 6.79 3.10 -15.33
N VAL A 45 7.08 3.42 -14.05
CA VAL A 45 8.45 3.39 -13.50
C VAL A 45 9.02 1.98 -13.53
N TYR A 46 8.24 1.00 -13.13
CA TYR A 46 8.69 -0.40 -13.06
C TYR A 46 8.38 -1.21 -14.31
N LYS A 47 7.76 -0.63 -15.31
CA LYS A 47 7.30 -1.32 -16.53
C LYS A 47 6.48 -2.56 -16.19
N ALA A 48 5.59 -2.41 -15.23
CA ALA A 48 4.80 -3.50 -14.69
C ALA A 48 3.42 -3.59 -15.35
N ASP A 49 2.91 -4.79 -15.50
CA ASP A 49 1.55 -5.02 -15.99
C ASP A 49 0.50 -4.67 -14.96
N ALA A 50 0.84 -4.89 -13.69
CA ALA A 50 -0.04 -4.61 -12.57
C ALA A 50 0.76 -4.17 -11.33
N THR A 51 0.10 -3.43 -10.45
CA THR A 51 0.64 -3.05 -9.14
C THR A 51 -0.39 -3.35 -8.06
N ALA A 52 0.09 -3.69 -6.87
CA ALA A 52 -0.75 -3.87 -5.70
C ALA A 52 -0.24 -2.98 -4.58
N LEU A 53 -1.13 -2.13 -4.06
CA LEU A 53 -0.84 -1.27 -2.92
C LEU A 53 -1.34 -1.96 -1.65
N VAL A 54 -0.41 -2.36 -0.79
CA VAL A 54 -0.71 -3.07 0.45
C VAL A 54 -0.61 -2.11 1.62
N PRO A 55 -1.72 -1.79 2.30
CA PRO A 55 -1.69 -0.91 3.46
C PRO A 55 -0.85 -1.51 4.58
N GLY A 56 0.03 -0.70 5.17
CA GLY A 56 0.88 -1.10 6.28
C GLY A 56 2.36 -0.91 6.00
N GLY A 57 3.20 -1.51 6.81
CA GLY A 57 4.64 -1.51 6.59
C GLY A 57 5.04 -2.44 5.45
N GLY A 58 6.26 -2.24 4.91
CA GLY A 58 6.76 -3.07 3.80
C GLY A 58 6.80 -4.56 4.09
N THR A 59 6.85 -4.95 5.35
CA THR A 59 6.80 -6.37 5.76
C THR A 59 5.50 -7.05 5.37
N TYR A 60 4.38 -6.34 5.37
CA TYR A 60 3.10 -6.90 4.92
C TYR A 60 3.13 -7.27 3.44
N ALA A 61 3.73 -6.43 2.61
CA ALA A 61 3.89 -6.73 1.18
C ALA A 61 4.83 -7.93 0.97
N MET A 62 5.93 -8.00 1.72
CA MET A 62 6.85 -9.14 1.69
C MET A 62 6.14 -10.44 2.07
N GLU A 63 5.34 -10.43 3.13
CA GLU A 63 4.56 -11.59 3.55
C GLU A 63 3.51 -11.99 2.51
N ALA A 64 2.84 -11.03 1.90
CA ALA A 64 1.87 -11.29 0.83
C ALA A 64 2.53 -12.01 -0.36
N VAL A 65 3.71 -11.57 -0.77
CA VAL A 65 4.49 -12.22 -1.82
C VAL A 65 4.90 -13.64 -1.43
N ALA A 66 5.41 -13.82 -0.20
CA ALA A 66 5.82 -15.13 0.29
C ALA A 66 4.66 -16.12 0.32
N ARG A 67 3.50 -15.70 0.84
CA ARG A 67 2.31 -16.57 0.92
C ARG A 67 1.74 -16.93 -0.44
N GLN A 68 1.83 -16.03 -1.39
CA GLN A 68 1.25 -16.26 -2.71
C GLN A 68 2.15 -17.07 -3.63
N PHE A 69 3.45 -16.81 -3.62
CA PHE A 69 4.36 -17.34 -4.63
C PHE A 69 5.33 -18.40 -4.12
N ALA A 70 5.64 -18.44 -2.81
CA ALA A 70 6.63 -19.34 -2.26
C ALA A 70 6.05 -20.53 -1.49
N ARG A 71 4.74 -20.60 -1.33
CA ARG A 71 4.10 -21.69 -0.58
C ARG A 71 4.29 -23.02 -1.29
N ASN A 72 4.87 -23.98 -0.57
CA ASN A 72 5.21 -25.30 -1.11
C ASN A 72 6.18 -25.23 -2.31
N GLN A 73 7.02 -24.20 -2.35
CA GLN A 73 8.04 -23.99 -3.35
C GLN A 73 9.40 -23.79 -2.71
N ASP A 74 10.44 -24.16 -3.42
CA ASP A 74 11.80 -23.83 -3.02
C ASP A 74 12.07 -22.36 -3.30
N ALA A 75 12.65 -21.65 -2.34
CA ALA A 75 12.99 -20.25 -2.45
C ALA A 75 14.45 -20.01 -2.08
N LEU A 76 15.16 -19.26 -2.92
CA LEU A 76 16.53 -18.84 -2.66
C LEU A 76 16.52 -17.41 -2.15
N VAL A 77 17.09 -17.18 -0.98
CA VAL A 77 17.26 -15.84 -0.42
C VAL A 77 18.73 -15.46 -0.39
N VAL A 78 19.07 -14.42 -1.15
CA VAL A 78 20.41 -13.84 -1.11
C VAL A 78 20.47 -12.82 0.03
N ARG A 79 21.16 -13.17 1.09
CA ARG A 79 21.27 -12.34 2.30
C ARG A 79 22.41 -11.32 2.17
N ASN A 80 22.04 -10.10 1.83
CA ASN A 80 22.99 -8.99 1.64
C ASN A 80 22.71 -7.77 2.53
N GLY A 81 21.74 -7.88 3.46
CA GLY A 81 21.39 -6.80 4.37
C GLY A 81 20.26 -7.20 5.31
N TRP A 82 19.81 -6.24 6.14
CA TRP A 82 18.81 -6.50 7.19
C TRP A 82 17.50 -7.06 6.65
N PHE A 83 16.95 -6.45 5.60
CA PHE A 83 15.66 -6.87 5.05
C PHE A 83 15.74 -8.20 4.28
N SER A 84 16.89 -8.60 3.80
CA SER A 84 17.06 -9.92 3.21
C SER A 84 16.95 -11.04 4.25
N TYR A 85 17.41 -10.80 5.48
CA TYR A 85 17.12 -11.71 6.60
C TYR A 85 15.65 -11.78 6.95
N ARG A 86 14.91 -10.68 6.76
CA ARG A 86 13.47 -10.65 6.99
C ARG A 86 12.73 -11.65 6.09
N TRP A 87 13.15 -11.81 4.86
CA TRP A 87 12.61 -12.84 3.97
C TRP A 87 12.75 -14.24 4.55
N SER A 88 13.92 -14.58 5.07
CA SER A 88 14.12 -15.88 5.73
C SER A 88 13.18 -16.07 6.92
N GLN A 89 13.04 -15.06 7.76
CA GLN A 89 12.12 -15.11 8.90
C GLN A 89 10.67 -15.32 8.46
N ILE A 90 10.24 -14.64 7.41
CA ILE A 90 8.89 -14.79 6.85
C ILE A 90 8.67 -16.23 6.36
N PHE A 91 9.61 -16.79 5.62
CA PHE A 91 9.51 -18.17 5.13
C PHE A 91 9.50 -19.21 6.25
N GLU A 92 10.19 -18.97 7.35
CA GLU A 92 10.19 -19.87 8.51
C GLU A 92 8.87 -19.81 9.30
N THR A 93 8.18 -18.67 9.29
CA THR A 93 6.95 -18.45 10.08
C THR A 93 5.66 -18.60 9.28
N CYS A 94 5.72 -18.54 7.99
CA CYS A 94 4.59 -18.73 7.09
C CYS A 94 4.68 -20.10 6.44
#